data_5e3626a9552daad81521231b13b42417
#
_entry.id   5e3626a9552daad81521231b13b42417
#
_cell.length_a   1.000
_cell.length_b   1.000
_cell.length_c   1.000
_cell.angle_alpha   90.00
_cell.angle_beta   90.00
_cell.angle_gamma   90.00
#
_symmetry.space_group_name_H-M   'P 1'
#
loop_
_entity.id
_entity.type
_entity.pdbx_description
1 polymer ?
#
loop_
_entity_poly.entity_id
_entity_poly.type
_entity_poly.pdbx_seq_one_letter_code
_entity_poly.pdbx_strand_id
1 'polypeptide(L)'
;MKAASIEFEHVHKLYGEIAAVDDVSFSIAAGTLVTLLGPSGCGKTTTLRMIAGLELPTRGTIRIGGAEVTRTPASERDVSMVFQSYALFPHMTVQENVAYGLVVSGRPKKEVAERSRAALATVGLTGFDARLPSELSGGQQQRVAVARALVLEPSVLLFDEPLSNLDARLRRQMREEIRDLQRRLSLTVVYVTHDQAEAMAVSDRIIVMNQGSVAQEGAPRELYERPRDAFVAGFMGEANRVRGTLRRVDAAIGEITLGPLVLRLPHRGLSEGVVDVAIRPEAITLGDNGSGLAGTVRKVAYLGGLMEYTIETAIGPLFVIDMAVARPRTVGSAVGVKLADHGIVPIAAGSVPA
;
A
#
# COMPACT_ATOMS: atom_id res chain seq x y z
N MET A 1 18.34 18.70 3.57
CA MET A 1 16.97 18.67 2.97
C MET A 1 15.97 19.14 4.01
N LYS A 2 15.01 20.00 3.65
CA LYS A 2 13.91 20.41 4.54
C LYS A 2 12.64 19.73 4.06
N ALA A 3 12.18 18.72 4.82
CA ALA A 3 10.95 17.99 4.50
C ALA A 3 9.74 18.95 4.51
N ALA A 4 8.83 18.79 3.55
CA ALA A 4 7.61 19.58 3.44
C ALA A 4 6.36 18.72 3.61
N SER A 5 5.27 19.30 4.14
CA SER A 5 3.95 18.70 4.15
C SER A 5 3.30 18.73 2.76
N ILE A 6 2.30 17.89 2.54
CA ILE A 6 1.47 17.92 1.34
C ILE A 6 0.02 17.99 1.79
N GLU A 7 -0.78 18.83 1.13
CA GLU A 7 -2.20 18.98 1.40
C GLU A 7 -2.99 18.95 0.10
N PHE A 8 -4.01 18.10 0.07
CA PHE A 8 -5.02 18.02 -0.99
C PHE A 8 -6.35 18.49 -0.41
N GLU A 9 -7.01 19.43 -1.07
CA GLU A 9 -8.29 19.95 -0.68
C GLU A 9 -9.26 19.87 -1.86
N HIS A 10 -10.26 19.00 -1.76
CA HIS A 10 -11.32 18.80 -2.74
C HIS A 10 -10.81 18.67 -4.18
N VAL A 11 -9.77 17.85 -4.37
CA VAL A 11 -9.09 17.70 -5.65
C VAL A 11 -9.87 16.74 -6.55
N HIS A 12 -10.16 17.21 -7.78
CA HIS A 12 -10.77 16.43 -8.84
C HIS A 12 -9.87 16.39 -10.07
N LYS A 13 -9.84 15.26 -10.75
CA LYS A 13 -9.22 15.13 -12.09
C LYS A 13 -10.14 14.38 -13.03
N LEU A 14 -10.56 15.08 -14.07
CA LEU A 14 -11.41 14.55 -15.14
C LEU A 14 -10.60 14.36 -16.43
N TYR A 15 -10.80 13.24 -17.11
CA TYR A 15 -10.38 13.01 -18.49
C TYR A 15 -11.65 12.80 -19.33
N GLY A 16 -12.10 13.87 -19.99
CA GLY A 16 -13.42 13.90 -20.59
C GLY A 16 -14.50 13.74 -19.53
N GLU A 17 -15.34 12.71 -19.65
CA GLU A 17 -16.38 12.38 -18.67
C GLU A 17 -15.91 11.46 -17.54
N ILE A 18 -14.69 10.92 -17.61
CA ILE A 18 -14.18 9.98 -16.62
C ILE A 18 -13.50 10.73 -15.48
N ALA A 19 -14.02 10.57 -14.27
CA ALA A 19 -13.37 11.05 -13.05
C ALA A 19 -12.29 10.07 -12.62
N ALA A 20 -11.02 10.38 -12.92
CA ALA A 20 -9.87 9.59 -12.46
C ALA A 20 -9.55 9.85 -10.97
N VAL A 21 -9.83 11.07 -10.49
CA VAL A 21 -9.79 11.47 -9.09
C VAL A 21 -11.03 12.30 -8.80
N ASP A 22 -11.78 11.93 -7.77
CA ASP A 22 -13.06 12.53 -7.43
C ASP A 22 -13.14 12.91 -5.95
N ASP A 23 -13.19 14.20 -5.68
CA ASP A 23 -13.27 14.82 -4.35
C ASP A 23 -12.25 14.27 -3.33
N VAL A 24 -10.99 14.18 -3.73
CA VAL A 24 -9.93 13.66 -2.87
C VAL A 24 -9.37 14.76 -1.98
N SER A 25 -9.44 14.53 -0.66
CA SER A 25 -8.87 15.40 0.36
C SER A 25 -8.05 14.57 1.35
N PHE A 26 -6.80 14.95 1.57
CA PHE A 26 -5.91 14.37 2.58
C PHE A 26 -4.75 15.31 2.90
N SER A 27 -4.04 15.04 3.99
CA SER A 27 -2.80 15.74 4.32
C SER A 27 -1.69 14.73 4.61
N ILE A 28 -0.44 15.06 4.26
CA ILE A 28 0.76 14.29 4.56
C ILE A 28 1.69 15.17 5.39
N ALA A 29 2.01 14.72 6.61
CA ALA A 29 2.93 15.44 7.48
C ALA A 29 4.37 15.38 6.95
N ALA A 30 5.13 16.45 7.17
CA ALA A 30 6.55 16.48 6.82
C ALA A 30 7.32 15.35 7.52
N GLY A 31 8.24 14.71 6.79
CA GLY A 31 9.09 13.64 7.31
C GLY A 31 8.40 12.27 7.47
N THR A 32 7.20 12.08 6.91
CA THR A 32 6.48 10.81 6.93
C THR A 32 6.50 10.10 5.58
N LEU A 33 6.39 8.76 5.61
CA LEU A 33 6.17 7.94 4.43
C LEU A 33 4.70 7.53 4.35
N VAL A 34 4.00 8.02 3.33
CA VAL A 34 2.59 7.71 3.07
C VAL A 34 2.45 6.95 1.76
N THR A 35 1.73 5.83 1.80
CA THR A 35 1.45 5.04 0.60
C THR A 35 0.04 5.30 0.08
N LEU A 36 -0.07 5.57 -1.21
CA LEU A 36 -1.32 5.49 -1.96
C LEU A 36 -1.49 4.06 -2.44
N LEU A 37 -2.47 3.35 -1.94
CA LEU A 37 -2.73 1.94 -2.20
C LEU A 37 -4.13 1.76 -2.81
N GLY A 38 -4.31 0.80 -3.71
CA GLY A 38 -5.62 0.52 -4.30
C GLY A 38 -5.52 -0.30 -5.59
N PRO A 39 -6.64 -0.78 -6.14
CA PRO A 39 -6.67 -1.54 -7.38
C PRO A 39 -6.16 -0.72 -8.57
N SER A 40 -5.88 -1.40 -9.68
CA SER A 40 -5.51 -0.73 -10.94
C SER A 40 -6.61 0.24 -11.39
N GLY A 41 -6.22 1.43 -11.86
CA GLY A 41 -7.17 2.43 -12.35
C GLY A 41 -7.91 3.25 -11.28
N CYS A 42 -7.64 3.09 -9.98
CA CYS A 42 -8.32 3.83 -8.91
C CYS A 42 -7.79 5.28 -8.68
N GLY A 43 -6.86 5.79 -9.50
CA GLY A 43 -6.40 7.18 -9.42
C GLY A 43 -5.06 7.43 -8.73
N LYS A 44 -4.35 6.42 -8.20
CA LYS A 44 -3.07 6.56 -7.48
C LYS A 44 -1.99 7.30 -8.26
N THR A 45 -1.65 6.80 -9.44
CA THR A 45 -0.62 7.42 -10.31
C THR A 45 -1.02 8.82 -10.76
N THR A 46 -2.32 9.05 -11.03
CA THR A 46 -2.84 10.38 -11.35
C THR A 46 -2.64 11.33 -10.17
N THR A 47 -2.97 10.90 -8.96
CA THR A 47 -2.75 11.68 -7.73
C THR A 47 -1.25 11.98 -7.52
N LEU A 48 -0.38 10.97 -7.69
CA LEU A 48 1.07 11.16 -7.60
C LEU A 48 1.58 12.16 -8.62
N ARG A 49 1.13 12.07 -9.89
CA ARG A 49 1.50 13.01 -10.96
C ARG A 49 1.01 14.43 -10.70
N MET A 50 -0.15 14.59 -10.06
CA MET A 50 -0.62 15.91 -9.63
C MET A 50 0.25 16.50 -8.52
N ILE A 51 0.79 15.70 -7.59
CA ILE A 51 1.81 16.17 -6.61
C ILE A 51 3.08 16.60 -7.34
N ALA A 52 3.53 15.80 -8.31
CA ALA A 52 4.73 16.08 -9.10
C ALA A 52 4.60 17.32 -10.01
N GLY A 53 3.38 17.81 -10.28
CA GLY A 53 3.14 18.86 -11.27
C GLY A 53 3.23 18.40 -12.73
N LEU A 54 3.21 17.09 -12.95
CA LEU A 54 3.17 16.46 -14.27
C LEU A 54 1.74 16.37 -14.82
N GLU A 55 0.76 16.55 -13.95
CA GLU A 55 -0.67 16.58 -14.26
C GLU A 55 -1.31 17.72 -13.47
N LEU A 56 -2.26 18.43 -14.07
CA LEU A 56 -3.01 19.48 -13.38
C LEU A 56 -4.37 18.97 -12.92
N PRO A 57 -4.80 19.30 -11.70
CA PRO A 57 -6.17 19.00 -11.27
C PRO A 57 -7.18 19.80 -12.09
N THR A 58 -8.37 19.25 -12.24
CA THR A 58 -9.51 19.97 -12.87
C THR A 58 -10.12 20.97 -11.90
N ARG A 59 -10.17 20.60 -10.59
CA ARG A 59 -10.65 21.43 -9.48
C ARG A 59 -9.89 21.08 -8.21
N GLY A 60 -10.04 21.93 -7.19
CA GLY A 60 -9.42 21.75 -5.88
C GLY A 60 -8.05 22.39 -5.79
N THR A 61 -7.41 22.24 -4.63
CA THR A 61 -6.16 22.91 -4.28
C THR A 61 -5.12 21.91 -3.81
N ILE A 62 -3.88 22.10 -4.23
CA ILE A 62 -2.72 21.31 -3.78
C ILE A 62 -1.71 22.27 -3.17
N ARG A 63 -1.26 21.96 -1.92
CA ARG A 63 -0.17 22.70 -1.24
C ARG A 63 0.98 21.80 -0.90
N ILE A 64 2.20 22.34 -0.98
CA ILE A 64 3.44 21.70 -0.52
C ILE A 64 4.15 22.68 0.40
N GLY A 65 4.42 22.26 1.64
CA GLY A 65 5.03 23.14 2.65
C GLY A 65 4.22 24.40 2.94
N GLY A 66 2.90 24.35 2.81
CA GLY A 66 1.98 25.47 2.97
C GLY A 66 1.84 26.37 1.73
N ALA A 67 2.73 26.25 0.75
CA ALA A 67 2.64 27.02 -0.50
C ALA A 67 1.68 26.33 -1.48
N GLU A 68 0.78 27.09 -2.10
CA GLU A 68 -0.10 26.56 -3.14
C GLU A 68 0.70 26.28 -4.43
N VAL A 69 0.63 25.03 -4.90
CA VAL A 69 1.34 24.57 -6.10
C VAL A 69 0.39 24.01 -7.17
N THR A 70 -0.91 24.26 -7.05
CA THR A 70 -1.96 23.69 -7.89
C THR A 70 -1.66 23.82 -9.38
N ARG A 71 -1.16 24.97 -9.80
CA ARG A 71 -0.82 25.29 -11.21
C ARG A 71 0.68 25.43 -11.48
N THR A 72 1.53 25.23 -10.47
CA THR A 72 2.98 25.31 -10.60
C THR A 72 3.49 24.14 -11.43
N PRO A 73 4.27 24.34 -12.49
CA PRO A 73 4.82 23.25 -13.31
C PRO A 73 5.84 22.41 -12.52
N ALA A 74 6.07 21.16 -12.95
CA ALA A 74 6.98 20.24 -12.26
C ALA A 74 8.39 20.77 -12.06
N SER A 75 8.91 21.56 -13.03
CA SER A 75 10.25 22.16 -12.97
C SER A 75 10.45 23.20 -11.86
N GLU A 76 9.37 23.73 -11.33
CA GLU A 76 9.37 24.76 -10.29
C GLU A 76 8.94 24.22 -8.92
N ARG A 77 8.62 22.92 -8.83
CA ARG A 77 8.29 22.27 -7.56
C ARG A 77 9.54 21.63 -6.95
N ASP A 78 9.70 21.81 -5.66
CA ASP A 78 10.76 21.16 -4.89
C ASP A 78 10.44 19.68 -4.59
N VAL A 79 10.23 18.91 -5.67
CA VAL A 79 9.80 17.52 -5.65
C VAL A 79 10.64 16.70 -6.62
N SER A 80 11.04 15.50 -6.23
CA SER A 80 11.68 14.54 -7.14
C SER A 80 10.86 13.26 -7.23
N MET A 81 10.95 12.58 -8.38
CA MET A 81 10.16 11.37 -8.64
C MET A 81 11.03 10.22 -9.15
N VAL A 82 10.82 9.04 -8.60
CA VAL A 82 11.36 7.77 -9.07
C VAL A 82 10.23 7.03 -9.79
N PHE A 83 10.43 6.79 -11.09
CA PHE A 83 9.44 6.14 -11.96
C PHE A 83 9.55 4.62 -11.90
N GLN A 84 8.49 3.92 -12.24
CA GLN A 84 8.40 2.46 -12.31
C GLN A 84 9.49 1.83 -13.22
N SER A 85 9.84 2.47 -14.34
CA SER A 85 10.89 2.02 -15.26
C SER A 85 12.29 2.51 -14.88
N TYR A 86 12.44 3.16 -13.69
CA TYR A 86 13.64 3.87 -13.24
C TYR A 86 14.03 5.06 -14.14
N ALA A 87 13.66 5.06 -15.41
CA ALA A 87 13.90 6.09 -16.43
C ALA A 87 15.37 6.56 -16.48
N LEU A 88 16.32 5.64 -16.33
CA LEU A 88 17.75 5.96 -16.48
C LEU A 88 18.09 6.24 -17.94
N PHE A 89 18.98 7.19 -18.18
CA PHE A 89 19.52 7.47 -19.50
C PHE A 89 20.53 6.38 -19.88
N PRO A 90 20.23 5.51 -20.86
CA PRO A 90 21.02 4.30 -21.12
C PRO A 90 22.41 4.57 -21.70
N HIS A 91 22.62 5.75 -22.29
CA HIS A 91 23.86 6.22 -22.88
C HIS A 91 24.75 7.02 -21.92
N MET A 92 24.27 7.26 -20.71
CA MET A 92 24.99 7.98 -19.64
C MET A 92 25.48 7.00 -18.59
N THR A 93 26.66 7.25 -18.04
CA THR A 93 27.18 6.50 -16.89
C THR A 93 26.30 6.71 -15.64
N VAL A 94 26.54 5.91 -14.63
CA VAL A 94 25.88 6.03 -13.30
C VAL A 94 26.08 7.44 -12.74
N GLN A 95 27.32 7.96 -12.76
CA GLN A 95 27.61 9.30 -12.28
C GLN A 95 26.92 10.38 -13.10
N GLU A 96 26.89 10.28 -14.42
CA GLU A 96 26.22 11.24 -15.30
C GLU A 96 24.70 11.22 -15.09
N ASN A 97 24.08 10.02 -14.91
CA ASN A 97 22.68 9.91 -14.55
C ASN A 97 22.36 10.66 -13.25
N VAL A 98 23.15 10.45 -12.20
CA VAL A 98 22.93 11.12 -10.90
C VAL A 98 23.21 12.61 -11.00
N ALA A 99 24.26 13.00 -11.72
CA ALA A 99 24.66 14.40 -11.88
C ALA A 99 23.71 15.25 -12.74
N TYR A 100 22.87 14.59 -13.58
CA TYR A 100 22.10 15.25 -14.64
C TYR A 100 21.31 16.49 -14.16
N GLY A 101 20.55 16.35 -13.09
CA GLY A 101 19.75 17.46 -12.55
C GLY A 101 20.58 18.64 -12.06
N LEU A 102 21.75 18.38 -11.46
CA LEU A 102 22.67 19.43 -11.01
C LEU A 102 23.32 20.16 -12.20
N VAL A 103 23.66 19.42 -13.25
CA VAL A 103 24.24 20.00 -14.49
C VAL A 103 23.22 20.92 -15.17
N VAL A 104 21.96 20.45 -15.32
CA VAL A 104 20.87 21.24 -15.92
C VAL A 104 20.56 22.48 -15.07
N SER A 105 20.72 22.40 -13.74
CA SER A 105 20.55 23.54 -12.83
C SER A 105 21.75 24.49 -12.82
N GLY A 106 22.75 24.28 -13.68
CA GLY A 106 23.90 25.17 -13.83
C GLY A 106 24.90 25.18 -12.66
N ARG A 107 24.94 24.11 -11.86
CA ARG A 107 25.85 24.01 -10.72
C ARG A 107 27.30 23.88 -11.15
N PRO A 108 28.27 24.42 -10.37
CA PRO A 108 29.70 24.30 -10.68
C PRO A 108 30.15 22.84 -10.77
N LYS A 109 31.04 22.51 -11.72
CA LYS A 109 31.52 21.14 -11.94
C LYS A 109 32.05 20.44 -10.67
N LYS A 110 32.74 21.17 -9.79
CA LYS A 110 33.24 20.63 -8.52
C LYS A 110 32.11 20.21 -7.59
N GLU A 111 31.08 21.05 -7.41
CA GLU A 111 29.90 20.76 -6.61
C GLU A 111 29.15 19.57 -7.18
N VAL A 112 28.93 19.52 -8.50
CA VAL A 112 28.29 18.39 -9.18
C VAL A 112 29.00 17.08 -8.86
N ALA A 113 30.34 17.03 -8.98
CA ALA A 113 31.12 15.83 -8.72
C ALA A 113 31.07 15.40 -7.24
N GLU A 114 31.13 16.34 -6.31
CA GLU A 114 31.07 16.05 -4.87
C GLU A 114 29.67 15.54 -4.46
N ARG A 115 28.61 16.25 -4.86
CA ARG A 115 27.23 15.88 -4.51
C ARG A 115 26.80 14.56 -5.15
N SER A 116 27.18 14.30 -6.41
CA SER A 116 26.86 13.03 -7.08
C SER A 116 27.53 11.85 -6.40
N ARG A 117 28.80 11.95 -6.00
CA ARG A 117 29.50 10.90 -5.25
C ARG A 117 28.86 10.68 -3.87
N ALA A 118 28.51 11.75 -3.17
CA ALA A 118 27.81 11.65 -1.88
C ALA A 118 26.44 10.96 -2.02
N ALA A 119 25.67 11.28 -3.05
CA ALA A 119 24.40 10.62 -3.33
C ALA A 119 24.57 9.12 -3.65
N LEU A 120 25.57 8.76 -4.46
CA LEU A 120 25.90 7.35 -4.74
C LEU A 120 26.35 6.60 -3.48
N ALA A 121 27.16 7.22 -2.63
CA ALA A 121 27.55 6.63 -1.35
C ALA A 121 26.34 6.41 -0.41
N THR A 122 25.38 7.35 -0.41
CA THR A 122 24.15 7.26 0.40
C THR A 122 23.31 6.02 0.06
N VAL A 123 23.32 5.58 -1.19
CA VAL A 123 22.60 4.38 -1.67
C VAL A 123 23.49 3.14 -1.82
N GLY A 124 24.73 3.19 -1.31
CA GLY A 124 25.66 2.04 -1.32
C GLY A 124 26.22 1.69 -2.70
N LEU A 125 26.37 2.66 -3.60
CA LEU A 125 26.91 2.47 -4.96
C LEU A 125 28.29 3.15 -5.14
N THR A 126 29.12 3.20 -4.12
CA THR A 126 30.49 3.70 -4.24
C THR A 126 31.30 2.82 -5.19
N GLY A 127 32.00 3.45 -6.15
CA GLY A 127 32.82 2.74 -7.16
C GLY A 127 32.06 2.24 -8.38
N PHE A 128 30.78 2.61 -8.54
CA PHE A 128 29.99 2.30 -9.73
C PHE A 128 29.94 3.44 -10.74
N ASP A 129 30.61 4.52 -10.49
CA ASP A 129 30.52 5.83 -11.16
C ASP A 129 30.62 5.72 -12.70
N ALA A 130 31.55 4.91 -13.21
CA ALA A 130 31.85 4.79 -14.64
C ALA A 130 31.00 3.75 -15.39
N ARG A 131 30.17 2.97 -14.68
CA ARG A 131 29.34 1.93 -15.31
C ARG A 131 28.16 2.54 -16.04
N LEU A 132 27.69 1.80 -17.09
CA LEU A 132 26.42 2.09 -17.77
C LEU A 132 25.26 1.39 -17.07
N PRO A 133 24.02 1.88 -17.21
CA PRO A 133 22.83 1.21 -16.67
C PRO A 133 22.69 -0.26 -17.10
N SER A 134 23.09 -0.61 -18.33
CA SER A 134 23.08 -1.99 -18.85
C SER A 134 23.99 -2.96 -18.12
N GLU A 135 24.97 -2.47 -17.38
CA GLU A 135 25.92 -3.26 -16.59
C GLU A 135 25.47 -3.47 -15.13
N LEU A 136 24.25 -3.00 -14.80
CA LEU A 136 23.71 -3.02 -13.46
C LEU A 136 22.56 -4.01 -13.33
N SER A 137 22.44 -4.64 -12.14
CA SER A 137 21.21 -5.37 -11.79
C SER A 137 20.03 -4.41 -11.58
N GLY A 138 18.78 -4.92 -11.65
CA GLY A 138 17.58 -4.10 -11.46
C GLY A 138 17.58 -3.32 -10.15
N GLY A 139 18.01 -3.93 -9.03
CA GLY A 139 18.14 -3.23 -7.75
C GLY A 139 19.23 -2.15 -7.75
N GLN A 140 20.32 -2.35 -8.48
CA GLN A 140 21.34 -1.32 -8.64
C GLN A 140 20.83 -0.17 -9.50
N GLN A 141 20.10 -0.44 -10.57
CA GLN A 141 19.45 0.59 -11.39
C GLN A 141 18.46 1.42 -10.56
N GLN A 142 17.68 0.77 -9.73
CA GLN A 142 16.76 1.46 -8.81
C GLN A 142 17.52 2.37 -7.85
N ARG A 143 18.60 1.90 -7.22
CA ARG A 143 19.43 2.74 -6.34
C ARG A 143 20.03 3.93 -7.07
N VAL A 144 20.43 3.79 -8.33
CA VAL A 144 20.87 4.93 -9.17
C VAL A 144 19.71 5.92 -9.36
N ALA A 145 18.49 5.46 -9.65
CA ALA A 145 17.33 6.32 -9.81
C ALA A 145 16.99 7.06 -8.50
N VAL A 146 17.11 6.39 -7.35
CA VAL A 146 16.95 7.01 -6.03
C VAL A 146 18.05 8.05 -5.78
N ALA A 147 19.32 7.75 -6.06
CA ALA A 147 20.42 8.71 -5.93
C ALA A 147 20.23 9.94 -6.82
N ARG A 148 19.76 9.74 -8.07
CA ARG A 148 19.43 10.82 -9.00
C ARG A 148 18.31 11.73 -8.46
N ALA A 149 17.32 11.16 -7.81
CA ALA A 149 16.25 11.93 -7.19
C ALA A 149 16.72 12.69 -5.93
N LEU A 150 17.58 12.07 -5.12
CA LEU A 150 18.09 12.63 -3.86
C LEU A 150 19.14 13.72 -4.04
N VAL A 151 19.93 13.68 -5.12
CA VAL A 151 21.03 14.63 -5.33
C VAL A 151 20.57 16.08 -5.40
N LEU A 152 19.31 16.29 -5.77
CA LEU A 152 18.66 17.61 -5.81
C LEU A 152 18.19 18.09 -4.43
N GLU A 153 18.24 17.23 -3.41
CA GLU A 153 17.77 17.49 -2.04
C GLU A 153 16.31 17.96 -1.96
N PRO A 154 15.37 17.22 -2.60
CA PRO A 154 13.99 17.66 -2.69
C PRO A 154 13.31 17.67 -1.31
N SER A 155 12.29 18.52 -1.15
CA SER A 155 11.44 18.55 0.05
C SER A 155 10.46 17.38 0.11
N VAL A 156 10.13 16.79 -1.05
CA VAL A 156 9.24 15.63 -1.21
C VAL A 156 9.82 14.65 -2.23
N LEU A 157 9.82 13.37 -1.90
CA LEU A 157 10.24 12.28 -2.79
C LEU A 157 9.03 11.41 -3.15
N LEU A 158 8.81 11.21 -4.44
CA LEU A 158 7.70 10.43 -4.98
C LEU A 158 8.21 9.11 -5.57
N PHE A 159 7.51 8.01 -5.30
CA PHE A 159 7.77 6.70 -5.89
C PHE A 159 6.54 6.18 -6.61
N ASP A 160 6.66 5.93 -7.91
CA ASP A 160 5.60 5.34 -8.74
C ASP A 160 5.91 3.86 -9.00
N GLU A 161 5.34 2.96 -8.20
CA GLU A 161 5.54 1.50 -8.25
C GLU A 161 7.01 1.05 -8.38
N PRO A 162 7.92 1.53 -7.53
CA PRO A 162 9.36 1.40 -7.75
C PRO A 162 9.86 -0.05 -7.68
N LEU A 163 9.10 -0.99 -7.10
CA LEU A 163 9.53 -2.37 -6.88
C LEU A 163 8.85 -3.39 -7.80
N SER A 164 7.97 -2.97 -8.70
CA SER A 164 7.17 -3.85 -9.53
C SER A 164 8.00 -4.76 -10.46
N ASN A 165 9.20 -4.30 -10.87
CA ASN A 165 10.08 -5.01 -11.80
C ASN A 165 11.13 -5.89 -11.11
N LEU A 166 11.04 -6.09 -9.79
CA LEU A 166 12.01 -6.86 -9.00
C LEU A 166 11.44 -8.21 -8.56
N ASP A 167 12.33 -9.21 -8.45
CA ASP A 167 11.98 -10.49 -7.82
C ASP A 167 11.64 -10.33 -6.32
N ALA A 168 11.00 -11.34 -5.73
CA ALA A 168 10.48 -11.27 -4.36
C ALA A 168 11.57 -11.02 -3.30
N ARG A 169 12.79 -11.60 -3.48
CA ARG A 169 13.91 -11.43 -2.54
C ARG A 169 14.44 -10.00 -2.60
N LEU A 170 14.69 -9.51 -3.81
CA LEU A 170 15.21 -8.17 -4.03
C LEU A 170 14.19 -7.09 -3.62
N ARG A 171 12.90 -7.34 -3.89
CA ARG A 171 11.79 -6.47 -3.47
C ARG A 171 11.77 -6.30 -1.95
N ARG A 172 11.93 -7.40 -1.18
CA ARG A 172 12.00 -7.33 0.29
C ARG A 172 13.18 -6.48 0.75
N GLN A 173 14.37 -6.72 0.21
CA GLN A 173 15.56 -5.95 0.56
C GLN A 173 15.38 -4.46 0.25
N MET A 174 14.87 -4.13 -0.92
CA MET A 174 14.68 -2.74 -1.35
C MET A 174 13.62 -2.00 -0.51
N ARG A 175 12.57 -2.69 -0.04
CA ARG A 175 11.61 -2.11 0.92
C ARG A 175 12.29 -1.65 2.20
N GLU A 176 13.12 -2.51 2.77
CA GLU A 176 13.88 -2.20 4.00
C GLU A 176 14.81 -1.00 3.76
N GLU A 177 15.55 -0.99 2.64
CA GLU A 177 16.45 0.10 2.28
C GLU A 177 15.73 1.45 2.07
N ILE A 178 14.59 1.46 1.38
CA ILE A 178 13.77 2.68 1.18
C ILE A 178 13.29 3.20 2.53
N ARG A 179 12.81 2.32 3.41
CA ARG A 179 12.35 2.71 4.75
C ARG A 179 13.49 3.27 5.61
N ASP A 180 14.64 2.64 5.61
CA ASP A 180 15.82 3.10 6.35
C ASP A 180 16.33 4.44 5.82
N LEU A 181 16.35 4.60 4.51
CA LEU A 181 16.72 5.85 3.84
C LEU A 181 15.78 6.99 4.25
N GLN A 182 14.48 6.75 4.19
CA GLN A 182 13.46 7.72 4.57
C GLN A 182 13.63 8.17 6.03
N ARG A 183 13.82 7.22 6.96
CA ARG A 183 14.03 7.52 8.39
C ARG A 183 15.33 8.29 8.63
N ARG A 184 16.43 7.83 8.04
CA ARG A 184 17.76 8.45 8.21
C ARG A 184 17.80 9.88 7.73
N LEU A 185 17.09 10.19 6.62
CA LEU A 185 17.09 11.51 6.01
C LEU A 185 15.85 12.34 6.39
N SER A 186 14.92 11.77 7.18
CA SER A 186 13.64 12.40 7.57
C SER A 186 12.86 12.93 6.36
N LEU A 187 12.82 12.16 5.26
CA LEU A 187 12.18 12.57 4.01
C LEU A 187 10.65 12.51 4.11
N THR A 188 9.96 13.47 3.47
CA THR A 188 8.55 13.28 3.12
C THR A 188 8.49 12.42 1.86
N VAL A 189 7.83 11.27 1.97
CA VAL A 189 7.74 10.31 0.87
C VAL A 189 6.29 10.00 0.55
N VAL A 190 5.93 10.06 -0.74
CA VAL A 190 4.68 9.49 -1.25
C VAL A 190 5.02 8.29 -2.12
N TYR A 191 4.49 7.15 -1.73
CA TYR A 191 4.76 5.87 -2.35
C TYR A 191 3.49 5.32 -3.01
N VAL A 192 3.55 4.95 -4.27
CA VAL A 192 2.44 4.28 -4.96
C VAL A 192 2.77 2.81 -5.13
N THR A 193 1.85 1.95 -4.77
CA THR A 193 1.91 0.51 -5.05
C THR A 193 0.52 -0.08 -5.13
N HIS A 194 0.40 -1.26 -5.73
CA HIS A 194 -0.77 -2.13 -5.64
C HIS A 194 -0.52 -3.34 -4.70
N ASP A 195 0.71 -3.50 -4.21
CA ASP A 195 1.10 -4.58 -3.30
C ASP A 195 0.83 -4.18 -1.84
N GLN A 196 -0.08 -4.90 -1.19
CA GLN A 196 -0.47 -4.66 0.20
C GLN A 196 0.67 -4.91 1.18
N ALA A 197 1.49 -5.94 0.92
CA ALA A 197 2.63 -6.28 1.78
C ALA A 197 3.72 -5.20 1.71
N GLU A 198 3.91 -4.57 0.54
CA GLU A 198 4.78 -3.39 0.41
C GLU A 198 4.24 -2.23 1.24
N ALA A 199 2.97 -1.86 1.01
CA ALA A 199 2.34 -0.75 1.71
C ALA A 199 2.39 -0.93 3.23
N MET A 200 2.03 -2.11 3.73
CA MET A 200 2.05 -2.41 5.17
C MET A 200 3.45 -2.37 5.78
N ALA A 201 4.48 -2.78 5.01
CA ALA A 201 5.85 -2.87 5.53
C ALA A 201 6.59 -1.53 5.60
N VAL A 202 6.31 -0.60 4.68
CA VAL A 202 7.10 0.64 4.56
C VAL A 202 6.43 1.87 5.15
N SER A 203 5.09 1.89 5.28
CA SER A 203 4.33 3.11 5.51
C SER A 203 4.19 3.49 6.99
N ASP A 204 4.21 4.78 7.27
CA ASP A 204 3.67 5.33 8.52
C ASP A 204 2.14 5.41 8.45
N ARG A 205 1.59 5.73 7.27
CA ARG A 205 0.16 5.79 6.97
C ARG A 205 -0.10 5.33 5.54
N ILE A 206 -1.23 4.69 5.32
CA ILE A 206 -1.71 4.26 4.02
C ILE A 206 -3.01 5.01 3.72
N ILE A 207 -3.15 5.48 2.50
CA ILE A 207 -4.40 6.02 1.94
C ILE A 207 -4.89 4.99 0.93
N VAL A 208 -5.96 4.28 1.26
CA VAL A 208 -6.60 3.30 0.37
C VAL A 208 -7.53 4.03 -0.56
N MET A 209 -7.27 3.94 -1.86
CA MET A 209 -8.08 4.55 -2.91
C MET A 209 -8.96 3.51 -3.61
N ASN A 210 -10.18 3.90 -3.93
CA ASN A 210 -11.12 3.11 -4.72
C ASN A 210 -11.92 4.03 -5.63
N GLN A 211 -11.99 3.69 -6.92
CA GLN A 211 -12.80 4.42 -7.92
C GLN A 211 -12.65 5.96 -7.87
N GLY A 212 -11.40 6.42 -7.80
CA GLY A 212 -11.07 7.84 -7.78
C GLY A 212 -11.17 8.53 -6.41
N SER A 213 -11.66 7.87 -5.37
CA SER A 213 -11.90 8.45 -4.05
C SER A 213 -11.08 7.76 -2.96
N VAL A 214 -10.97 8.39 -1.78
CA VAL A 214 -10.34 7.80 -0.59
C VAL A 214 -11.37 6.93 0.14
N ALA A 215 -11.15 5.61 0.14
CA ALA A 215 -12.00 4.66 0.86
C ALA A 215 -11.73 4.70 2.38
N GLN A 216 -10.48 4.64 2.76
CA GLN A 216 -10.04 4.76 4.16
C GLN A 216 -8.57 5.17 4.22
N GLU A 217 -8.18 5.90 5.25
CA GLU A 217 -6.78 6.17 5.57
C GLU A 217 -6.49 5.86 7.04
N GLY A 218 -5.25 5.47 7.33
CA GLY A 218 -4.84 5.12 8.69
C GLY A 218 -3.46 4.45 8.74
N ALA A 219 -3.03 4.09 9.95
CA ALA A 219 -1.85 3.25 10.13
C ALA A 219 -2.09 1.85 9.51
N PRO A 220 -1.04 1.16 9.01
CA PRO A 220 -1.18 -0.16 8.39
C PRO A 220 -2.00 -1.15 9.23
N ARG A 221 -1.70 -1.22 10.52
CA ARG A 221 -2.40 -2.10 11.46
C ARG A 221 -3.88 -1.74 11.62
N GLU A 222 -4.19 -0.44 11.66
CA GLU A 222 -5.56 0.05 11.78
C GLU A 222 -6.42 -0.37 10.58
N LEU A 223 -5.90 -0.20 9.36
CA LEU A 223 -6.60 -0.59 8.13
C LEU A 223 -6.87 -2.10 8.07
N TYR A 224 -5.95 -2.90 8.59
CA TYR A 224 -6.06 -4.35 8.63
C TYR A 224 -7.04 -4.83 9.71
N GLU A 225 -6.89 -4.32 10.95
CA GLU A 225 -7.69 -4.75 12.10
C GLU A 225 -9.05 -4.06 12.19
N ARG A 226 -9.19 -2.86 11.60
CA ARG A 226 -10.39 -2.00 11.70
C ARG A 226 -10.85 -1.48 10.34
N PRO A 227 -11.06 -2.34 9.35
CA PRO A 227 -11.57 -1.89 8.06
C PRO A 227 -12.91 -1.18 8.23
N ARG A 228 -13.11 -0.12 7.43
CA ARG A 228 -14.34 0.69 7.46
C ARG A 228 -15.52 -0.05 6.82
N ASP A 229 -15.24 -0.76 5.74
CA ASP A 229 -16.24 -1.42 4.90
C ASP A 229 -15.72 -2.73 4.28
N ALA A 230 -16.57 -3.38 3.51
CA ALA A 230 -16.27 -4.66 2.87
C ALA A 230 -15.16 -4.55 1.82
N PHE A 231 -15.06 -3.40 1.12
CA PHE A 231 -14.00 -3.18 0.15
C PHE A 231 -12.63 -3.17 0.84
N VAL A 232 -12.48 -2.33 1.87
CA VAL A 232 -11.22 -2.24 2.61
C VAL A 232 -10.88 -3.56 3.29
N ALA A 233 -11.86 -4.26 3.88
CA ALA A 233 -11.66 -5.57 4.51
C ALA A 233 -11.13 -6.61 3.53
N GLY A 234 -11.73 -6.71 2.36
CA GLY A 234 -11.32 -7.65 1.31
C GLY A 234 -10.01 -7.24 0.62
N PHE A 235 -9.83 -5.94 0.38
CA PHE A 235 -8.65 -5.42 -0.28
C PHE A 235 -7.40 -5.46 0.64
N MET A 236 -7.54 -5.28 1.96
CA MET A 236 -6.44 -5.29 2.92
C MET A 236 -6.25 -6.68 3.57
N GLY A 237 -6.16 -7.76 2.78
CA GLY A 237 -5.81 -9.10 3.27
C GLY A 237 -6.90 -10.16 3.12
N GLU A 238 -7.65 -10.14 2.02
CA GLU A 238 -8.50 -11.25 1.55
C GLU A 238 -9.51 -11.80 2.60
N ALA A 239 -10.10 -10.91 3.40
CA ALA A 239 -11.03 -11.32 4.44
C ALA A 239 -12.24 -12.07 3.87
N ASN A 240 -12.59 -13.20 4.51
CA ASN A 240 -13.88 -13.85 4.29
C ASN A 240 -15.00 -12.90 4.69
N ARG A 241 -16.00 -12.75 3.84
CA ARG A 241 -17.18 -11.96 4.14
C ARG A 241 -18.36 -12.89 4.42
N VAL A 242 -18.86 -12.86 5.65
CA VAL A 242 -19.99 -13.67 6.09
C VAL A 242 -21.11 -12.76 6.57
N ARG A 243 -22.33 -12.99 6.12
CA ARG A 243 -23.51 -12.24 6.55
C ARG A 243 -24.01 -12.74 7.89
N GLY A 244 -24.31 -11.80 8.81
CA GLY A 244 -24.82 -12.09 10.14
C GLY A 244 -25.88 -11.10 10.61
N THR A 245 -26.39 -11.36 11.82
CA THR A 245 -27.34 -10.45 12.48
C THR A 245 -26.74 -9.97 13.79
N LEU A 246 -26.62 -8.64 13.92
CA LEU A 246 -26.12 -7.97 15.11
C LEU A 246 -27.27 -7.59 16.04
N ARG A 247 -27.13 -7.94 17.33
CA ARG A 247 -27.93 -7.44 18.45
C ARG A 247 -26.97 -6.75 19.44
N ARG A 248 -27.24 -5.55 19.86
CA ARG A 248 -26.43 -4.86 20.86
C ARG A 248 -26.66 -5.45 22.23
N VAL A 249 -25.60 -5.73 22.98
CA VAL A 249 -25.64 -6.22 24.35
C VAL A 249 -25.44 -5.06 25.33
N ASP A 250 -24.50 -4.19 25.03
CA ASP A 250 -24.20 -2.98 25.81
C ASP A 250 -23.70 -1.83 24.89
N ALA A 251 -23.12 -0.79 25.46
CA ALA A 251 -22.66 0.39 24.71
C ALA A 251 -21.50 0.10 23.75
N ALA A 252 -20.75 -1.01 23.93
CA ALA A 252 -19.54 -1.33 23.16
C ALA A 252 -19.67 -2.68 22.43
N ILE A 253 -20.31 -3.67 23.07
CA ILE A 253 -20.35 -5.06 22.64
C ILE A 253 -21.69 -5.40 22.00
N GLY A 254 -21.63 -6.11 20.90
CA GLY A 254 -22.76 -6.77 20.24
C GLY A 254 -22.61 -8.28 20.20
N GLU A 255 -23.72 -8.95 20.11
CA GLU A 255 -23.84 -10.37 19.82
C GLU A 255 -24.20 -10.54 18.34
N ILE A 256 -23.36 -11.25 17.60
CA ILE A 256 -23.52 -11.44 16.17
C ILE A 256 -23.76 -12.92 15.88
N THR A 257 -24.89 -13.20 15.30
CA THR A 257 -25.29 -14.56 14.90
C THR A 257 -24.85 -14.81 13.45
N LEU A 258 -23.99 -15.83 13.24
CA LEU A 258 -23.52 -16.32 11.95
C LEU A 258 -23.97 -17.78 11.80
N GLY A 259 -25.14 -18.03 11.22
CA GLY A 259 -25.71 -19.39 11.19
C GLY A 259 -25.77 -20.00 12.59
N PRO A 260 -25.08 -21.14 12.85
CA PRO A 260 -25.05 -21.76 14.17
C PRO A 260 -24.10 -21.11 15.18
N LEU A 261 -23.28 -20.14 14.75
CA LEU A 261 -22.30 -19.48 15.61
C LEU A 261 -22.87 -18.20 16.20
N VAL A 262 -22.52 -17.93 17.45
CA VAL A 262 -22.81 -16.66 18.12
C VAL A 262 -21.49 -16.09 18.63
N LEU A 263 -21.14 -14.89 18.15
CA LEU A 263 -19.90 -14.20 18.49
C LEU A 263 -20.21 -12.92 19.30
N ARG A 264 -19.41 -12.64 20.32
CA ARG A 264 -19.45 -11.37 21.03
C ARG A 264 -18.29 -10.48 20.58
N LEU A 265 -18.61 -9.41 19.86
CA LEU A 265 -17.64 -8.52 19.25
C LEU A 265 -18.01 -7.05 19.52
N PRO A 266 -17.03 -6.11 19.49
CA PRO A 266 -17.32 -4.70 19.49
C PRO A 266 -18.21 -4.33 18.30
N HIS A 267 -19.39 -3.73 18.56
CA HIS A 267 -20.33 -3.39 17.47
C HIS A 267 -19.94 -2.15 16.66
N ARG A 268 -18.92 -1.40 17.10
CA ARG A 268 -18.31 -0.27 16.38
C ARG A 268 -19.31 0.82 15.94
N GLY A 269 -20.38 1.01 16.69
CA GLY A 269 -21.43 1.97 16.35
C GLY A 269 -22.44 1.48 15.30
N LEU A 270 -22.30 0.27 14.76
CA LEU A 270 -23.23 -0.31 13.78
C LEU A 270 -24.63 -0.45 14.39
N SER A 271 -25.65 -0.24 13.56
CA SER A 271 -27.04 -0.45 13.95
C SER A 271 -27.34 -1.93 14.09
N GLU A 272 -28.30 -2.28 14.97
CA GLU A 272 -28.83 -3.65 15.03
C GLU A 272 -29.45 -4.07 13.71
N GLY A 273 -29.39 -5.37 13.42
CA GLY A 273 -29.91 -5.96 12.19
C GLY A 273 -28.80 -6.65 11.37
N VAL A 274 -28.98 -6.67 10.05
CA VAL A 274 -28.06 -7.33 9.14
C VAL A 274 -26.74 -6.59 9.06
N VAL A 275 -25.64 -7.33 9.27
CA VAL A 275 -24.25 -6.85 9.14
C VAL A 275 -23.44 -7.85 8.31
N ASP A 276 -22.35 -7.39 7.73
CA ASP A 276 -21.31 -8.27 7.22
C ASP A 276 -20.24 -8.44 8.30
N VAL A 277 -19.63 -9.61 8.37
CA VAL A 277 -18.50 -9.90 9.26
C VAL A 277 -17.31 -10.26 8.40
N ALA A 278 -16.26 -9.47 8.50
CA ALA A 278 -14.96 -9.76 7.89
C ALA A 278 -14.19 -10.71 8.82
N ILE A 279 -13.80 -11.87 8.31
CA ILE A 279 -13.02 -12.87 9.03
C ILE A 279 -11.70 -13.07 8.30
N ARG A 280 -10.59 -12.77 8.94
CA ARG A 280 -9.27 -12.96 8.36
C ARG A 280 -8.97 -14.45 8.17
N PRO A 281 -8.35 -14.86 7.06
CA PRO A 281 -8.04 -16.28 6.80
C PRO A 281 -7.22 -16.94 7.91
N GLU A 282 -6.28 -16.23 8.52
CA GLU A 282 -5.43 -16.67 9.62
C GLU A 282 -6.14 -16.67 10.99
N ALA A 283 -7.31 -16.03 11.09
CA ALA A 283 -8.17 -16.11 12.28
C ALA A 283 -8.99 -17.40 12.34
N ILE A 284 -8.86 -18.24 11.32
CA ILE A 284 -9.55 -19.52 11.22
C ILE A 284 -8.56 -20.65 11.47
N THR A 285 -8.87 -21.52 12.43
CA THR A 285 -8.08 -22.74 12.69
C THR A 285 -8.89 -23.98 12.35
N LEU A 286 -8.22 -24.95 11.72
CA LEU A 286 -8.82 -26.23 11.35
C LEU A 286 -8.49 -27.29 12.40
N GLY A 287 -9.53 -27.81 13.04
CA GLY A 287 -9.47 -28.91 13.98
C GLY A 287 -10.00 -30.21 13.39
N ASP A 288 -10.13 -31.25 14.24
CA ASP A 288 -10.76 -32.50 13.87
C ASP A 288 -12.27 -32.33 13.75
N ASN A 289 -12.91 -33.24 13.01
CA ASN A 289 -14.37 -33.27 12.86
C ASN A 289 -15.05 -33.27 14.23
N GLY A 290 -16.06 -32.42 14.42
CA GLY A 290 -16.76 -32.23 15.68
C GLY A 290 -16.19 -31.13 16.59
N SER A 291 -15.07 -30.50 16.25
CA SER A 291 -14.50 -29.36 17.00
C SER A 291 -14.87 -28.03 16.38
N GLY A 292 -16.00 -27.43 16.73
CA GLY A 292 -16.45 -26.13 16.19
C GLY A 292 -17.48 -26.27 15.05
N LEU A 293 -17.48 -25.30 14.11
CA LEU A 293 -18.36 -25.33 12.95
C LEU A 293 -17.94 -26.46 12.00
N ALA A 294 -18.86 -27.35 11.64
CA ALA A 294 -18.58 -28.43 10.69
C ALA A 294 -18.29 -27.88 9.30
N GLY A 295 -17.23 -28.39 8.66
CA GLY A 295 -16.84 -28.02 7.32
C GLY A 295 -16.28 -29.18 6.52
N THR A 296 -16.22 -29.02 5.20
CA THR A 296 -15.62 -29.98 4.27
C THR A 296 -14.57 -29.29 3.43
N VAL A 297 -13.38 -29.84 3.34
CA VAL A 297 -12.29 -29.32 2.53
C VAL A 297 -12.65 -29.43 1.05
N ARG A 298 -12.73 -28.31 0.35
CA ARG A 298 -13.09 -28.23 -1.07
C ARG A 298 -11.88 -28.03 -1.97
N LYS A 299 -10.92 -27.20 -1.54
CA LYS A 299 -9.67 -26.92 -2.25
C LYS A 299 -8.51 -26.90 -1.27
N VAL A 300 -7.33 -27.25 -1.78
CA VAL A 300 -6.07 -27.28 -1.04
C VAL A 300 -4.96 -26.75 -1.96
N ALA A 301 -4.12 -25.84 -1.46
CA ALA A 301 -2.89 -25.45 -2.12
C ALA A 301 -1.74 -25.44 -1.10
N TYR A 302 -0.56 -25.94 -1.49
CA TYR A 302 0.66 -25.91 -0.69
C TYR A 302 1.59 -24.81 -1.22
N LEU A 303 1.92 -23.84 -0.38
CA LEU A 303 2.77 -22.70 -0.72
C LEU A 303 4.11 -22.69 0.05
N GLY A 304 4.64 -23.89 0.36
CA GLY A 304 5.90 -24.05 1.08
C GLY A 304 5.75 -23.87 2.60
N GLY A 305 5.65 -22.65 3.07
CA GLY A 305 5.55 -22.33 4.50
C GLY A 305 4.12 -22.35 5.07
N LEU A 306 3.10 -22.46 4.21
CA LEU A 306 1.69 -22.45 4.60
C LEU A 306 0.85 -23.30 3.64
N MET A 307 -0.36 -23.63 4.10
CA MET A 307 -1.42 -24.25 3.32
C MET A 307 -2.56 -23.26 3.14
N GLU A 308 -3.13 -23.22 1.94
CA GLU A 308 -4.40 -22.53 1.68
C GLU A 308 -5.52 -23.55 1.49
N TYR A 309 -6.64 -23.29 2.14
CA TYR A 309 -7.82 -24.12 2.03
C TYR A 309 -9.04 -23.30 1.64
N THR A 310 -9.94 -23.91 0.88
CA THR A 310 -11.34 -23.49 0.80
C THR A 310 -12.17 -24.52 1.53
N ILE A 311 -12.86 -24.12 2.58
CA ILE A 311 -13.70 -24.99 3.42
C ILE A 311 -15.15 -24.62 3.19
N GLU A 312 -15.96 -25.59 2.75
CA GLU A 312 -17.41 -25.42 2.63
C GLU A 312 -18.05 -25.59 4.00
N THR A 313 -18.85 -24.64 4.45
CA THR A 313 -19.49 -24.62 5.77
C THR A 313 -20.95 -24.18 5.70
N ALA A 314 -21.69 -24.28 6.79
CA ALA A 314 -23.07 -23.79 6.90
C ALA A 314 -23.20 -22.26 6.79
N ILE A 315 -22.10 -21.51 6.93
CA ILE A 315 -22.06 -20.03 6.78
C ILE A 315 -21.47 -19.59 5.43
N GLY A 316 -21.29 -20.53 4.50
CA GLY A 316 -20.67 -20.34 3.19
C GLY A 316 -19.24 -20.85 3.12
N PRO A 317 -18.60 -20.69 1.94
CA PRO A 317 -17.21 -21.07 1.74
C PRO A 317 -16.28 -20.12 2.50
N LEU A 318 -15.31 -20.70 3.22
CA LEU A 318 -14.28 -19.96 3.95
C LEU A 318 -12.90 -20.23 3.34
N PHE A 319 -12.17 -19.17 3.04
CA PHE A 319 -10.75 -19.22 2.71
C PHE A 319 -9.94 -19.21 4.00
N VAL A 320 -9.02 -20.15 4.15
CA VAL A 320 -8.26 -20.39 5.38
C VAL A 320 -6.78 -20.50 5.04
N ILE A 321 -5.95 -19.79 5.80
CA ILE A 321 -4.49 -19.90 5.77
C ILE A 321 -4.06 -20.66 7.02
N ASP A 322 -3.40 -21.82 6.83
CA ASP A 322 -2.93 -22.68 7.92
C ASP A 322 -1.41 -22.84 7.83
N MET A 323 -0.72 -22.51 8.92
CA MET A 323 0.73 -22.66 9.04
C MET A 323 1.14 -24.11 9.40
N ALA A 324 0.19 -24.99 9.68
CA ALA A 324 0.43 -26.39 10.07
C ALA A 324 0.65 -27.29 8.85
N VAL A 325 1.72 -27.05 8.10
CA VAL A 325 2.04 -27.75 6.85
C VAL A 325 2.38 -29.24 7.01
N ALA A 326 2.75 -29.69 8.23
CA ALA A 326 3.18 -31.08 8.48
C ALA A 326 2.05 -32.10 8.42
N ARG A 327 0.80 -31.69 8.54
CA ARG A 327 -0.39 -32.55 8.52
C ARG A 327 -1.47 -31.95 7.62
N PRO A 328 -1.27 -31.95 6.31
CA PRO A 328 -2.21 -31.34 5.38
C PRO A 328 -3.53 -32.09 5.38
N ARG A 329 -4.63 -31.34 5.31
CA ARG A 329 -5.97 -31.91 5.11
C ARG A 329 -6.16 -32.20 3.63
N THR A 330 -6.87 -33.28 3.30
CA THR A 330 -7.16 -33.67 1.92
C THR A 330 -8.52 -33.17 1.47
N VAL A 331 -8.69 -32.97 0.18
CA VAL A 331 -9.99 -32.62 -0.42
C VAL A 331 -11.02 -33.71 -0.07
N GLY A 332 -12.21 -33.29 0.33
CA GLY A 332 -13.30 -34.13 0.77
C GLY A 332 -13.26 -34.50 2.26
N SER A 333 -12.17 -34.22 2.99
CA SER A 333 -12.13 -34.52 4.43
C SER A 333 -13.02 -33.57 5.22
N ALA A 334 -13.69 -34.13 6.24
CA ALA A 334 -14.46 -33.36 7.21
C ALA A 334 -13.53 -32.73 8.25
N VAL A 335 -13.76 -31.47 8.56
CA VAL A 335 -12.97 -30.67 9.52
C VAL A 335 -13.88 -29.87 10.44
N GLY A 336 -13.38 -29.53 11.63
CA GLY A 336 -13.99 -28.54 12.50
C GLY A 336 -13.32 -27.16 12.31
N VAL A 337 -14.12 -26.13 12.11
CA VAL A 337 -13.66 -24.76 11.93
C VAL A 337 -13.84 -24.00 13.23
N LYS A 338 -12.77 -23.43 13.75
CA LYS A 338 -12.77 -22.56 14.93
C LYS A 338 -12.33 -21.16 14.54
N LEU A 339 -12.98 -20.16 15.10
CA LEU A 339 -12.67 -18.76 14.93
C LEU A 339 -11.86 -18.25 16.12
N ALA A 340 -10.80 -17.51 15.87
CA ALA A 340 -9.98 -16.88 16.90
C ALA A 340 -10.68 -15.65 17.52
N ASP A 341 -10.15 -15.14 18.61
CA ASP A 341 -10.66 -13.92 19.27
C ASP A 341 -10.23 -12.62 18.58
N HIS A 342 -9.42 -12.73 17.53
CA HIS A 342 -8.91 -11.58 16.74
C HIS A 342 -9.12 -11.83 15.25
N GLY A 343 -8.97 -10.78 14.43
CA GLY A 343 -9.12 -10.88 12.98
C GLY A 343 -10.58 -11.06 12.51
N ILE A 344 -11.55 -10.79 13.38
CA ILE A 344 -12.99 -10.87 13.10
C ILE A 344 -13.61 -9.51 13.41
N VAL A 345 -14.20 -8.89 12.40
CA VAL A 345 -14.67 -7.50 12.51
C VAL A 345 -16.05 -7.35 11.86
N PRO A 346 -17.06 -6.87 12.59
CA PRO A 346 -18.33 -6.48 11.97
C PRO A 346 -18.15 -5.18 11.19
N ILE A 347 -18.75 -5.14 10.01
CA ILE A 347 -18.78 -4.01 9.10
C ILE A 347 -20.21 -3.77 8.62
N ALA A 348 -20.50 -2.58 8.15
CA ALA A 348 -21.82 -2.29 7.59
C ALA A 348 -22.13 -3.26 6.44
N ALA A 349 -23.37 -3.77 6.40
CA ALA A 349 -23.79 -4.62 5.30
C ALA A 349 -23.66 -3.84 3.99
N GLY A 350 -22.82 -4.32 3.09
CA GLY A 350 -22.73 -3.76 1.75
C GLY A 350 -23.92 -4.18 0.93
N SER A 351 -24.30 -3.36 -0.04
CA SER A 351 -25.20 -3.79 -1.10
C SER A 351 -24.60 -5.02 -1.79
N VAL A 352 -25.39 -6.09 -1.90
CA VAL A 352 -25.01 -7.23 -2.73
C VAL A 352 -24.94 -6.70 -4.16
N PRO A 353 -23.80 -6.82 -4.88
CA PRO A 353 -23.86 -6.66 -6.32
C PRO A 353 -24.86 -7.68 -6.85
N ALA A 354 -25.85 -7.21 -7.58
CA ALA A 354 -26.84 -8.03 -8.24
C ALA A 354 -26.19 -8.99 -9.23
#